data_9083bcfda02f19ff3d646a1cd3537817
#
_entry.id   9083bcfda02f19ff3d646a1cd3537817
#
_cell.length_a   1.000
_cell.length_b   1.000
_cell.length_c   1.000
_cell.angle_alpha   90.00
_cell.angle_beta   90.00
_cell.angle_gamma   90.00
#
_symmetry.space_group_name_H-M   'P 1'
#
loop_
_entity.id
_entity.type
_entity.pdbx_description
1 polymer ?
#
loop_
_entity_poly.entity_id
_entity_poly.type
_entity_poly.pdbx_seq_one_letter_code
_entity_poly.pdbx_strand_id
1 'polypeptide(L)'
;MDDNIAYPRVSRRIQALMLDGLIVPALAVGAIFLARQAGAEGVYAAVTAVLVIFLLEPVLVSATGGTLGHHMMGIRVRDWRHGGNLNIVAAVIRFLAKLALGLFSTVSLFLTRQHQAIHDLLTGSIVILKHPERLPAHEILREREVETQGYVYPPVWRRLLMILIYNVLFIYLLSGFEMFLFSDHCIQYNLCSRIDVGVAAVLSILWFIGAIAVTIQCWRGRLPGCRRRPLD
;
A
#
# COMPACT_ATOMS: atom_id res chain seq x y z
N MET A 1 -13.22 -7.89 -23.11
CA MET A 1 -12.15 -7.50 -22.16
C MET A 1 -10.86 -7.88 -22.87
N ASP A 2 -9.92 -6.92 -23.01
CA ASP A 2 -8.69 -7.19 -23.72
C ASP A 2 -7.87 -8.24 -22.95
N ASP A 3 -7.74 -9.44 -23.52
CA ASP A 3 -6.97 -10.56 -22.94
C ASP A 3 -5.45 -10.30 -22.85
N ASN A 4 -5.03 -9.08 -23.13
CA ASN A 4 -3.62 -8.70 -23.26
C ASN A 4 -3.14 -7.65 -22.24
N ILE A 5 -3.85 -7.51 -21.11
CA ILE A 5 -3.41 -6.57 -20.05
C ILE A 5 -2.13 -7.10 -19.41
N ALA A 6 -1.07 -6.29 -19.45
CA ALA A 6 0.23 -6.60 -18.87
C ALA A 6 0.42 -5.86 -17.54
N TYR A 7 0.71 -6.61 -16.47
CA TYR A 7 0.91 -6.06 -15.13
C TYR A 7 2.40 -5.97 -14.80
N PRO A 8 2.82 -4.90 -14.10
CA PRO A 8 4.21 -4.76 -13.67
C PRO A 8 4.53 -5.69 -12.50
N ARG A 9 5.78 -6.15 -12.43
CA ARG A 9 6.31 -6.83 -11.24
C ARG A 9 6.29 -5.90 -10.02
N VAL A 10 6.26 -6.51 -8.84
CA VAL A 10 6.30 -5.80 -7.55
C VAL A 10 7.57 -4.94 -7.43
N SER A 11 8.72 -5.44 -7.90
CA SER A 11 9.99 -4.68 -7.91
C SER A 11 9.87 -3.34 -8.63
N ARG A 12 9.20 -3.32 -9.80
CA ARG A 12 8.99 -2.09 -10.58
C ARG A 12 8.08 -1.09 -9.86
N ARG A 13 7.08 -1.57 -9.12
CA ARG A 13 6.24 -0.71 -8.27
C ARG A 13 6.99 -0.15 -7.07
N ILE A 14 7.86 -0.97 -6.44
CA ILE A 14 8.74 -0.52 -5.36
C ILE A 14 9.73 0.54 -5.87
N GLN A 15 10.34 0.33 -7.03
CA GLN A 15 11.23 1.32 -7.65
C GLN A 15 10.48 2.64 -7.93
N ALA A 16 9.26 2.59 -8.45
CA ALA A 16 8.43 3.79 -8.63
C ALA A 16 8.16 4.50 -7.30
N LEU A 17 7.81 3.74 -6.25
CA LEU A 17 7.57 4.28 -4.90
C LEU A 17 8.85 4.93 -4.32
N MET A 18 10.01 4.31 -4.50
CA MET A 18 11.29 4.89 -4.05
C MET A 18 11.62 6.18 -4.79
N LEU A 19 11.40 6.23 -6.10
CA LEU A 19 11.57 7.46 -6.89
C LEU A 19 10.64 8.57 -6.42
N ASP A 20 9.36 8.27 -6.20
CA ASP A 20 8.42 9.24 -5.63
C ASP A 20 8.84 9.69 -4.24
N GLY A 21 9.35 8.78 -3.42
CA GLY A 21 9.88 9.07 -2.07
C GLY A 21 11.11 9.98 -2.06
N LEU A 22 11.84 10.11 -3.16
CA LEU A 22 12.93 11.07 -3.35
C LEU A 22 12.44 12.37 -4.00
N ILE A 23 11.65 12.25 -5.05
CA ILE A 23 11.23 13.39 -5.88
C ILE A 23 10.24 14.28 -5.13
N VAL A 24 9.23 13.70 -4.47
CA VAL A 24 8.19 14.49 -3.79
C VAL A 24 8.74 15.35 -2.65
N PRO A 25 9.60 14.84 -1.73
CA PRO A 25 10.25 15.69 -0.74
C PRO A 25 11.17 16.74 -1.36
N ALA A 26 11.92 16.41 -2.41
CA ALA A 26 12.77 17.37 -3.11
C ALA A 26 11.93 18.52 -3.72
N LEU A 27 10.80 18.21 -4.33
CA LEU A 27 9.85 19.21 -4.83
C LEU A 27 9.26 20.05 -3.71
N ALA A 28 8.93 19.45 -2.56
CA ALA A 28 8.42 20.18 -1.40
C ALA A 28 9.48 21.17 -0.84
N VAL A 29 10.75 20.75 -0.74
CA VAL A 29 11.86 21.63 -0.34
C VAL A 29 12.05 22.76 -1.36
N GLY A 30 12.03 22.45 -2.66
CA GLY A 30 12.09 23.44 -3.73
C GLY A 30 10.92 24.44 -3.67
N ALA A 31 9.71 23.97 -3.39
CA ALA A 31 8.53 24.80 -3.23
C ALA A 31 8.65 25.76 -2.03
N ILE A 32 9.18 25.26 -0.88
CA ILE A 32 9.48 26.08 0.30
C ILE A 32 10.50 27.18 -0.08
N PHE A 33 11.55 26.81 -0.77
CA PHE A 33 12.59 27.76 -1.19
C PHE A 33 12.01 28.85 -2.07
N LEU A 34 11.25 28.49 -3.10
CA LEU A 34 10.59 29.45 -4.01
C LEU A 34 9.58 30.33 -3.29
N ALA A 35 8.77 29.76 -2.37
CA ALA A 35 7.81 30.53 -1.59
C ALA A 35 8.52 31.58 -0.71
N ARG A 36 9.65 31.24 -0.09
CA ARG A 36 10.46 32.20 0.68
C ARG A 36 11.05 33.28 -0.17
N GLN A 37 11.56 32.98 -1.37
CA GLN A 37 12.05 33.98 -2.32
C GLN A 37 10.94 34.95 -2.77
N ALA A 38 9.69 34.47 -2.83
CA ALA A 38 8.51 35.28 -3.12
C ALA A 38 7.99 36.07 -1.90
N GLY A 39 8.70 36.07 -0.76
CA GLY A 39 8.32 36.78 0.45
C GLY A 39 7.33 36.06 1.36
N ALA A 40 7.07 34.77 1.12
CA ALA A 40 6.22 33.97 2.01
C ALA A 40 6.94 33.64 3.31
N GLU A 41 6.36 34.07 4.43
CA GLU A 41 6.89 33.76 5.75
C GLU A 41 6.47 32.37 6.25
N GLY A 42 7.18 31.87 7.28
CA GLY A 42 7.15 30.52 7.89
C GLY A 42 5.92 29.66 7.64
N VAL A 43 4.73 30.09 8.03
CA VAL A 43 3.49 29.31 7.88
C VAL A 43 3.10 29.08 6.41
N TYR A 44 3.20 30.10 5.55
CA TYR A 44 2.83 29.97 4.15
C TYR A 44 3.78 29.03 3.38
N ALA A 45 5.08 29.08 3.69
CA ALA A 45 6.05 28.16 3.15
C ALA A 45 5.77 26.70 3.58
N ALA A 46 5.40 26.51 4.85
CA ALA A 46 5.01 25.18 5.37
C ALA A 46 3.73 24.66 4.70
N VAL A 47 2.70 25.50 4.56
CA VAL A 47 1.45 25.15 3.87
C VAL A 47 1.74 24.75 2.42
N THR A 48 2.61 25.48 1.71
CA THR A 48 2.99 25.14 0.34
C THR A 48 3.61 23.74 0.26
N ALA A 49 4.51 23.38 1.19
CA ALA A 49 5.10 22.04 1.23
C ALA A 49 4.05 20.96 1.49
N VAL A 50 3.14 21.18 2.43
CA VAL A 50 2.05 20.26 2.72
C VAL A 50 1.17 20.06 1.49
N LEU A 51 0.79 21.11 0.80
CA LEU A 51 0.01 21.04 -0.43
C LEU A 51 0.73 20.23 -1.51
N VAL A 52 2.04 20.44 -1.70
CA VAL A 52 2.83 19.65 -2.67
C VAL A 52 2.80 18.16 -2.28
N ILE A 53 3.06 17.83 -1.02
CA ILE A 53 3.10 16.43 -0.57
C ILE A 53 1.75 15.74 -0.73
N PHE A 54 0.64 16.41 -0.35
CA PHE A 54 -0.67 15.77 -0.30
C PHE A 54 -1.47 15.84 -1.62
N LEU A 55 -1.26 16.86 -2.44
CA LEU A 55 -2.02 17.04 -3.67
C LEU A 55 -1.31 16.54 -4.92
N LEU A 56 0.02 16.49 -4.93
CA LEU A 56 0.78 16.15 -6.14
C LEU A 56 0.42 14.75 -6.65
N GLU A 57 0.41 13.74 -5.77
CA GLU A 57 0.08 12.36 -6.18
C GLU A 57 -1.37 12.23 -6.69
N PRO A 58 -2.42 12.66 -5.94
CA PRO A 58 -3.79 12.56 -6.44
C PRO A 58 -4.01 13.29 -7.76
N VAL A 59 -3.48 14.50 -7.89
CA VAL A 59 -3.60 15.29 -9.12
C VAL A 59 -2.92 14.62 -10.31
N LEU A 60 -1.67 14.16 -10.14
CA LEU A 60 -0.94 13.47 -11.20
C LEU A 60 -1.61 12.14 -11.60
N VAL A 61 -2.07 11.34 -10.62
CA VAL A 61 -2.76 10.08 -10.92
C VAL A 61 -4.06 10.33 -11.67
N SER A 62 -4.83 11.35 -11.30
CA SER A 62 -6.08 11.68 -11.98
C SER A 62 -5.84 12.27 -13.37
N ALA A 63 -4.90 13.21 -13.52
CA ALA A 63 -4.66 13.91 -14.78
C ALA A 63 -3.89 13.05 -15.79
N THR A 64 -2.82 12.39 -15.36
CA THR A 64 -1.86 11.70 -16.26
C THR A 64 -1.89 10.18 -16.15
N GLY A 65 -2.60 9.65 -15.16
CA GLY A 65 -2.67 8.21 -14.86
C GLY A 65 -1.46 7.69 -14.08
N GLY A 66 -0.69 8.54 -13.40
CA GLY A 66 0.41 8.06 -12.58
C GLY A 66 1.25 9.17 -11.97
N THR A 67 1.99 8.86 -10.93
CA THR A 67 2.98 9.75 -10.31
C THR A 67 4.22 9.89 -11.21
N LEU A 68 5.17 10.75 -10.82
CA LEU A 68 6.43 10.89 -11.54
C LEU A 68 7.21 9.57 -11.56
N GLY A 69 7.31 8.88 -10.42
CA GLY A 69 7.92 7.56 -10.36
C GLY A 69 7.21 6.52 -11.23
N HIS A 70 5.88 6.55 -11.29
CA HIS A 70 5.12 5.69 -12.21
C HIS A 70 5.48 5.94 -13.67
N HIS A 71 5.59 7.21 -14.06
CA HIS A 71 5.97 7.57 -15.44
C HIS A 71 7.38 7.15 -15.79
N MET A 72 8.34 7.34 -14.88
CA MET A 72 9.73 6.91 -15.07
C MET A 72 9.85 5.39 -15.17
N MET A 73 9.04 4.64 -14.43
CA MET A 73 9.01 3.17 -14.49
C MET A 73 8.11 2.62 -15.61
N GLY A 74 7.52 3.46 -16.43
CA GLY A 74 6.68 3.04 -17.56
C GLY A 74 5.40 2.32 -17.11
N ILE A 75 4.86 2.64 -15.94
CA ILE A 75 3.62 2.08 -15.42
C ILE A 75 2.52 3.16 -15.36
N ARG A 76 1.27 2.71 -15.33
CA ARG A 76 0.11 3.60 -15.32
C ARG A 76 -0.99 3.03 -14.45
N VAL A 77 -1.65 3.89 -13.69
CA VAL A 77 -2.86 3.59 -12.92
C VAL A 77 -4.07 3.84 -13.83
N ARG A 78 -4.98 2.88 -13.90
CA ARG A 78 -6.24 2.99 -14.66
C ARG A 78 -7.42 2.58 -13.80
N ASP A 79 -8.56 3.14 -14.11
CA ASP A 79 -9.84 2.63 -13.60
C ASP A 79 -10.13 1.28 -14.27
N TRP A 80 -10.33 0.25 -13.45
CA TRP A 80 -10.66 -1.09 -13.93
C TRP A 80 -11.97 -1.16 -14.70
N ARG A 81 -12.97 -0.36 -14.30
CA ARG A 81 -14.31 -0.41 -14.87
C ARG A 81 -14.43 0.37 -16.16
N HIS A 82 -13.85 1.58 -16.19
CA HIS A 82 -14.01 2.53 -17.29
C HIS A 82 -12.79 2.62 -18.20
N GLY A 83 -11.67 2.01 -17.83
CA GLY A 83 -10.46 1.97 -18.66
C GLY A 83 -9.70 3.30 -18.81
N GLY A 84 -10.20 4.38 -18.23
CA GLY A 84 -9.59 5.70 -18.21
C GLY A 84 -8.64 5.97 -17.04
N ASN A 85 -8.27 7.23 -16.84
CA ASN A 85 -7.59 7.66 -15.62
C ASN A 85 -8.56 7.62 -14.43
N LEU A 86 -8.01 7.48 -13.24
CA LEU A 86 -8.79 7.53 -12.02
C LEU A 86 -9.39 8.93 -11.81
N ASN A 87 -10.63 9.01 -11.34
CA ASN A 87 -11.18 10.32 -10.96
C ASN A 87 -10.45 10.85 -9.71
N ILE A 88 -10.50 12.15 -9.48
CA ILE A 88 -9.75 12.82 -8.40
C ILE A 88 -10.13 12.30 -7.01
N VAL A 89 -11.41 12.00 -6.77
CA VAL A 89 -11.89 11.50 -5.48
C VAL A 89 -11.30 10.12 -5.20
N ALA A 90 -11.34 9.22 -6.17
CA ALA A 90 -10.73 7.90 -6.04
C ALA A 90 -9.20 8.00 -5.91
N ALA A 91 -8.55 8.94 -6.60
CA ALA A 91 -7.11 9.17 -6.46
C ALA A 91 -6.74 9.66 -5.05
N VAL A 92 -7.55 10.54 -4.43
CA VAL A 92 -7.37 10.98 -3.03
C VAL A 92 -7.57 9.80 -2.06
N ILE A 93 -8.65 9.02 -2.21
CA ILE A 93 -8.90 7.83 -1.37
C ILE A 93 -7.75 6.84 -1.49
N ARG A 94 -7.25 6.62 -2.71
CA ARG A 94 -6.10 5.75 -2.99
C ARG A 94 -4.84 6.23 -2.25
N PHE A 95 -4.56 7.53 -2.31
CA PHE A 95 -3.43 8.14 -1.63
C PHE A 95 -3.53 8.01 -0.10
N LEU A 96 -4.69 8.34 0.48
CA LEU A 96 -4.93 8.22 1.91
C LEU A 96 -4.82 6.76 2.40
N ALA A 97 -5.39 5.82 1.64
CA ALA A 97 -5.26 4.40 1.95
C ALA A 97 -3.79 3.92 1.87
N LYS A 98 -3.02 4.40 0.89
CA LYS A 98 -1.60 4.11 0.77
C LYS A 98 -0.80 4.69 1.95
N LEU A 99 -1.13 5.90 2.37
CA LEU A 99 -0.50 6.55 3.52
C LEU A 99 -0.80 5.82 4.84
N ALA A 100 -2.06 5.43 5.06
CA ALA A 100 -2.50 4.74 6.27
C ALA A 100 -1.96 3.30 6.37
N LEU A 101 -1.91 2.57 5.25
CA LEU A 101 -1.53 1.16 5.22
C LEU A 101 -0.05 0.94 4.92
N GLY A 102 0.64 1.93 4.38
CA GLY A 102 2.05 1.85 4.03
C GLY A 102 2.37 0.62 3.16
N LEU A 103 3.47 -0.06 3.48
CA LEU A 103 3.92 -1.27 2.77
C LEU A 103 2.96 -2.45 2.90
N PHE A 104 2.13 -2.53 3.95
CA PHE A 104 1.11 -3.58 4.08
C PHE A 104 0.14 -3.61 2.91
N SER A 105 -0.15 -2.45 2.32
CA SER A 105 -1.02 -2.39 1.15
C SER A 105 -0.50 -3.22 -0.03
N THR A 106 0.80 -3.48 -0.10
CA THR A 106 1.44 -4.21 -1.20
C THR A 106 1.34 -5.73 -1.06
N VAL A 107 1.03 -6.27 0.13
CA VAL A 107 0.93 -7.72 0.35
C VAL A 107 -0.16 -8.35 -0.53
N SER A 108 -1.25 -7.63 -0.77
CA SER A 108 -2.33 -8.10 -1.64
C SER A 108 -1.94 -8.25 -3.11
N LEU A 109 -0.83 -7.63 -3.57
CA LEU A 109 -0.29 -7.82 -4.92
C LEU A 109 0.01 -9.29 -5.24
N PHE A 110 0.43 -10.06 -4.22
CA PHE A 110 0.73 -11.47 -4.36
C PHE A 110 -0.51 -12.37 -4.34
N LEU A 111 -1.67 -11.83 -3.99
CA LEU A 111 -2.88 -12.58 -3.70
C LEU A 111 -4.02 -12.30 -4.67
N THR A 112 -4.03 -11.11 -5.27
CA THR A 112 -5.09 -10.68 -6.16
C THR A 112 -4.86 -11.13 -7.60
N ARG A 113 -5.95 -11.35 -8.32
CA ARG A 113 -5.95 -11.77 -9.74
C ARG A 113 -5.20 -10.77 -10.63
N GLN A 114 -5.46 -9.48 -10.42
CA GLN A 114 -4.94 -8.37 -11.20
C GLN A 114 -3.74 -7.69 -10.56
N HIS A 115 -3.06 -8.38 -9.64
CA HIS A 115 -1.90 -7.84 -8.93
C HIS A 115 -2.17 -6.45 -8.32
N GLN A 116 -3.33 -6.30 -7.63
CA GLN A 116 -3.78 -5.06 -7.02
C GLN A 116 -3.31 -4.96 -5.57
N ALA A 117 -2.84 -3.79 -5.17
CA ALA A 117 -2.63 -3.44 -3.78
C ALA A 117 -3.98 -3.16 -3.08
N ILE A 118 -4.01 -3.09 -1.74
CA ILE A 118 -5.25 -2.84 -1.00
C ILE A 118 -5.86 -1.49 -1.40
N HIS A 119 -5.05 -0.45 -1.56
CA HIS A 119 -5.49 0.86 -2.01
C HIS A 119 -6.02 0.84 -3.46
N ASP A 120 -5.49 -0.04 -4.33
CA ASP A 120 -6.02 -0.26 -5.67
C ASP A 120 -7.39 -0.94 -5.63
N LEU A 121 -7.56 -1.96 -4.75
CA LEU A 121 -8.83 -2.66 -4.54
C LEU A 121 -9.93 -1.72 -4.03
N LEU A 122 -9.61 -0.85 -3.06
CA LEU A 122 -10.56 0.09 -2.47
C LEU A 122 -11.11 1.09 -3.51
N THR A 123 -10.29 1.46 -4.48
CA THR A 123 -10.64 2.46 -5.49
C THR A 123 -11.04 1.88 -6.83
N GLY A 124 -11.02 0.55 -6.98
CA GLY A 124 -11.29 -0.12 -8.25
C GLY A 124 -10.25 0.22 -9.33
N SER A 125 -9.00 0.48 -8.93
CA SER A 125 -7.92 0.79 -9.85
C SER A 125 -7.02 -0.42 -10.12
N ILE A 126 -6.34 -0.40 -11.25
CA ILE A 126 -5.30 -1.35 -11.63
C ILE A 126 -4.05 -0.59 -12.06
N VAL A 127 -2.89 -1.20 -11.84
CA VAL A 127 -1.63 -0.67 -12.36
C VAL A 127 -1.16 -1.56 -13.50
N ILE A 128 -0.95 -0.97 -14.67
CA ILE A 128 -0.58 -1.66 -15.90
C ILE A 128 0.73 -1.11 -16.46
N LEU A 129 1.38 -1.89 -17.32
CA LEU A 129 2.54 -1.45 -18.10
C LEU A 129 2.08 -0.57 -19.27
N LYS A 130 2.79 0.53 -19.56
CA LYS A 130 2.52 1.41 -20.70
C LYS A 130 2.98 0.79 -22.03
N HIS A 131 4.15 0.17 -22.02
CA HIS A 131 4.83 -0.36 -23.20
C HIS A 131 5.35 -1.78 -22.92
N PRO A 132 4.45 -2.78 -22.78
CA PRO A 132 4.86 -4.14 -22.47
C PRO A 132 5.74 -4.74 -23.56
N GLU A 133 5.56 -4.31 -24.82
CA GLU A 133 6.33 -4.77 -25.99
C GLU A 133 7.83 -4.47 -25.92
N ARG A 134 8.22 -3.47 -25.10
CA ARG A 134 9.62 -3.07 -24.90
C ARG A 134 10.31 -3.79 -23.76
N LEU A 135 9.58 -4.64 -23.06
CA LEU A 135 10.07 -5.31 -21.86
C LEU A 135 10.30 -6.81 -22.12
N PRO A 136 11.32 -7.38 -21.49
CA PRO A 136 11.52 -8.82 -21.57
C PRO A 136 10.35 -9.55 -20.88
N ALA A 137 10.00 -10.73 -21.40
CA ALA A 137 8.85 -11.51 -20.93
C ALA A 137 8.85 -11.78 -19.41
N HIS A 138 10.03 -11.89 -18.80
CA HIS A 138 10.15 -12.12 -17.37
C HIS A 138 9.75 -10.90 -16.50
N GLU A 139 9.65 -9.69 -17.04
CA GLU A 139 9.19 -8.50 -16.34
C GLU A 139 7.68 -8.26 -16.43
N ILE A 140 7.01 -9.03 -17.28
CA ILE A 140 5.58 -8.91 -17.53
C ILE A 140 4.85 -9.96 -16.72
N LEU A 141 3.88 -9.53 -15.93
CA LEU A 141 2.93 -10.42 -15.27
C LEU A 141 1.62 -10.43 -16.07
N ARG A 142 1.07 -11.61 -16.25
CA ARG A 142 -0.28 -11.80 -16.77
C ARG A 142 -1.28 -11.89 -15.62
N GLU A 143 -2.55 -11.80 -15.95
CA GLU A 143 -3.61 -12.02 -14.99
C GLU A 143 -3.43 -13.41 -14.36
N ARG A 144 -3.50 -13.48 -13.02
CA ARG A 144 -3.34 -14.75 -12.32
C ARG A 144 -4.61 -15.55 -12.47
N GLU A 145 -4.49 -16.79 -12.93
CA GLU A 145 -5.58 -17.73 -12.86
C GLU A 145 -5.98 -17.90 -11.39
N VAL A 146 -7.23 -17.60 -11.10
CA VAL A 146 -7.74 -17.71 -9.72
C VAL A 146 -7.93 -19.21 -9.45
N GLU A 147 -7.42 -19.69 -8.33
CA GLU A 147 -7.78 -20.98 -7.74
C GLU A 147 -9.27 -21.02 -7.32
N THR A 148 -10.16 -20.49 -8.17
CA THR A 148 -11.61 -20.46 -7.90
C THR A 148 -12.30 -21.73 -8.34
N GLN A 149 -11.61 -22.64 -9.02
CA GLN A 149 -12.20 -23.89 -9.42
C GLN A 149 -12.69 -24.66 -8.20
N GLY A 150 -14.03 -24.64 -8.00
CA GLY A 150 -14.68 -25.36 -6.93
C GLY A 150 -14.95 -24.60 -5.62
N TYR A 151 -14.65 -23.30 -5.53
CA TYR A 151 -14.90 -22.53 -4.30
C TYR A 151 -15.55 -21.15 -4.54
N VAL A 152 -16.49 -20.78 -3.68
CA VAL A 152 -17.04 -19.42 -3.57
C VAL A 152 -16.34 -18.69 -2.43
N TYR A 153 -15.78 -17.52 -2.74
CA TYR A 153 -15.11 -16.66 -1.76
C TYR A 153 -16.05 -15.58 -1.24
N PRO A 154 -15.91 -15.16 0.02
CA PRO A 154 -16.61 -13.99 0.53
C PRO A 154 -16.24 -12.73 -0.26
N PRO A 155 -17.13 -11.70 -0.27
CA PRO A 155 -16.87 -10.44 -0.94
C PRO A 155 -15.59 -9.78 -0.39
N VAL A 156 -14.89 -9.03 -1.25
CA VAL A 156 -13.58 -8.43 -0.95
C VAL A 156 -13.63 -7.56 0.31
N TRP A 157 -14.66 -6.72 0.46
CA TRP A 157 -14.82 -5.85 1.63
C TRP A 157 -14.84 -6.64 2.95
N ARG A 158 -15.53 -7.81 2.98
CA ARG A 158 -15.58 -8.68 4.16
C ARG A 158 -14.22 -9.27 4.50
N ARG A 159 -13.46 -9.67 3.48
CA ARG A 159 -12.07 -10.17 3.67
C ARG A 159 -11.17 -9.07 4.22
N LEU A 160 -11.26 -7.84 3.67
CA LEU A 160 -10.50 -6.69 4.16
C LEU A 160 -10.86 -6.33 5.60
N LEU A 161 -12.14 -6.33 5.94
CA LEU A 161 -12.61 -6.09 7.32
C LEU A 161 -12.05 -7.14 8.29
N MET A 162 -12.09 -8.41 7.92
CA MET A 162 -11.56 -9.49 8.77
C MET A 162 -10.03 -9.43 8.91
N ILE A 163 -9.31 -9.05 7.84
CA ILE A 163 -7.87 -8.80 7.92
C ILE A 163 -7.58 -7.69 8.94
N LEU A 164 -8.33 -6.59 8.89
CA LEU A 164 -8.20 -5.49 9.85
C LEU A 164 -8.45 -5.98 11.28
N ILE A 165 -9.55 -6.69 11.52
CA ILE A 165 -9.92 -7.21 12.85
C ILE A 165 -8.81 -8.12 13.39
N TYR A 166 -8.33 -9.08 12.61
CA TYR A 166 -7.27 -10.00 13.03
C TYR A 166 -5.96 -9.27 13.32
N ASN A 167 -5.59 -8.27 12.52
CA ASN A 167 -4.38 -7.49 12.76
C ASN A 167 -4.50 -6.64 14.04
N VAL A 168 -5.66 -6.03 14.28
CA VAL A 168 -5.92 -5.29 15.53
C VAL A 168 -5.84 -6.21 16.74
N LEU A 169 -6.50 -7.37 16.69
CA LEU A 169 -6.43 -8.37 17.76
C LEU A 169 -4.99 -8.84 18.00
N PHE A 170 -4.22 -9.01 16.94
CA PHE A 170 -2.81 -9.43 17.04
C PHE A 170 -1.93 -8.36 17.67
N ILE A 171 -2.15 -7.07 17.35
CA ILE A 171 -1.49 -5.95 18.03
C ILE A 171 -1.80 -5.97 19.53
N TYR A 172 -3.08 -6.08 19.91
CA TYR A 172 -3.47 -6.12 21.34
C TYR A 172 -2.82 -7.29 22.08
N LEU A 173 -2.76 -8.45 21.44
CA LEU A 173 -2.14 -9.63 22.03
C LEU A 173 -0.63 -9.41 22.26
N LEU A 174 0.09 -8.86 21.30
CA LEU A 174 1.51 -8.57 21.44
C LEU A 174 1.78 -7.46 22.45
N SER A 175 0.96 -6.39 22.45
CA SER A 175 1.07 -5.33 23.47
C SER A 175 0.83 -5.85 24.89
N GLY A 176 -0.05 -6.85 25.05
CA GLY A 176 -0.19 -7.54 26.32
C GLY A 176 1.09 -8.27 26.73
N PHE A 177 1.79 -8.89 25.79
CA PHE A 177 3.09 -9.54 26.07
C PHE A 177 4.19 -8.53 26.44
N GLU A 178 4.19 -7.32 25.86
CA GLU A 178 5.14 -6.28 26.22
C GLU A 178 5.10 -5.94 27.71
N MET A 179 3.90 -5.89 28.31
CA MET A 179 3.73 -5.63 29.75
C MET A 179 4.39 -6.68 30.65
N PHE A 180 4.57 -7.91 30.18
CA PHE A 180 5.24 -8.98 30.92
C PHE A 180 6.73 -9.10 30.67
N LEU A 181 7.19 -8.61 29.51
CA LEU A 181 8.57 -8.80 29.05
C LEU A 181 9.44 -7.58 29.31
N PHE A 182 8.84 -6.38 29.39
CA PHE A 182 9.58 -5.14 29.63
C PHE A 182 9.85 -4.96 31.12
N SER A 183 10.99 -4.34 31.43
CA SER A 183 11.34 -3.96 32.80
C SER A 183 10.40 -2.88 33.32
N ASP A 184 10.15 -2.86 34.65
CA ASP A 184 9.33 -1.82 35.31
C ASP A 184 9.88 -0.40 35.02
N HIS A 185 11.19 -0.24 34.92
CA HIS A 185 11.83 1.02 34.57
C HIS A 185 11.48 1.50 33.16
N CYS A 186 11.38 0.58 32.20
CA CYS A 186 10.97 0.91 30.84
C CYS A 186 9.49 1.32 30.79
N ILE A 187 8.60 0.59 31.50
CA ILE A 187 7.17 0.84 31.48
C ILE A 187 6.81 2.14 32.22
N GLN A 188 7.39 2.38 33.41
CA GLN A 188 7.00 3.51 34.25
C GLN A 188 7.73 4.81 33.92
N TYR A 189 9.01 4.74 33.52
CA TYR A 189 9.86 5.90 33.38
C TYR A 189 10.39 6.13 31.97
N ASN A 190 9.98 5.31 30.98
CA ASN A 190 10.52 5.32 29.61
C ASN A 190 12.06 5.15 29.54
N LEU A 191 12.66 4.57 30.58
CA LEU A 191 14.10 4.29 30.65
C LEU A 191 14.34 2.83 30.28
N CYS A 192 14.30 2.56 28.96
CA CYS A 192 14.43 1.21 28.44
C CYS A 192 15.90 0.76 28.36
N SER A 193 16.18 -0.44 28.85
CA SER A 193 17.46 -1.09 28.75
C SER A 193 17.71 -1.60 27.31
N ARG A 194 18.95 -2.00 26.99
CA ARG A 194 19.25 -2.63 25.69
C ARG A 194 18.47 -3.95 25.49
N ILE A 195 18.13 -4.62 26.57
CA ILE A 195 17.33 -5.85 26.53
C ILE A 195 15.88 -5.50 26.14
N ASP A 196 15.28 -4.47 26.74
CA ASP A 196 13.93 -4.02 26.40
C ASP A 196 13.82 -3.62 24.92
N VAL A 197 14.83 -2.88 24.42
CA VAL A 197 14.90 -2.51 22.98
C VAL A 197 15.01 -3.77 22.09
N GLY A 198 15.80 -4.76 22.52
CA GLY A 198 15.92 -6.03 21.82
C GLY A 198 14.59 -6.80 21.78
N VAL A 199 13.88 -6.85 22.91
CA VAL A 199 12.55 -7.47 23.01
C VAL A 199 11.55 -6.75 22.10
N ALA A 200 11.52 -5.40 22.12
CA ALA A 200 10.66 -4.61 21.24
C ALA A 200 10.93 -4.90 19.76
N ALA A 201 12.20 -5.00 19.37
CA ALA A 201 12.58 -5.32 17.99
C ALA A 201 12.09 -6.72 17.59
N VAL A 202 12.25 -7.72 18.45
CA VAL A 202 11.76 -9.10 18.18
C VAL A 202 10.25 -9.13 18.07
N LEU A 203 9.52 -8.48 18.98
CA LEU A 203 8.05 -8.41 18.94
C LEU A 203 7.56 -7.68 17.69
N SER A 204 8.23 -6.61 17.27
CA SER A 204 7.92 -5.89 16.03
C SER A 204 8.10 -6.79 14.78
N ILE A 205 9.17 -7.59 14.73
CA ILE A 205 9.41 -8.55 13.65
C ILE A 205 8.33 -9.64 13.65
N LEU A 206 7.99 -10.18 14.82
CA LEU A 206 6.94 -11.19 14.96
C LEU A 206 5.58 -10.64 14.53
N TRP A 207 5.27 -9.40 14.92
CA TRP A 207 4.06 -8.72 14.45
C TRP A 207 4.03 -8.61 12.94
N PHE A 208 5.13 -8.18 12.32
CA PHE A 208 5.21 -8.00 10.87
C PHE A 208 4.99 -9.33 10.11
N ILE A 209 5.67 -10.39 10.55
CA ILE A 209 5.53 -11.73 9.97
C ILE A 209 4.11 -12.27 10.17
N GLY A 210 3.56 -12.12 11.39
CA GLY A 210 2.22 -12.56 11.73
C GLY A 210 1.14 -11.82 10.94
N ALA A 211 1.28 -10.50 10.77
CA ALA A 211 0.37 -9.69 9.99
C ALA A 211 0.33 -10.11 8.50
N ILE A 212 1.50 -10.41 7.94
CA ILE A 212 1.58 -10.96 6.57
C ILE A 212 0.90 -12.33 6.51
N ALA A 213 1.19 -13.23 7.46
CA ALA A 213 0.60 -14.56 7.50
C ALA A 213 -0.92 -14.51 7.64
N VAL A 214 -1.46 -13.68 8.54
CA VAL A 214 -2.90 -13.45 8.73
C VAL A 214 -3.53 -12.94 7.43
N THR A 215 -2.91 -11.96 6.79
CA THR A 215 -3.41 -11.39 5.53
C THR A 215 -3.51 -12.46 4.44
N ILE A 216 -2.45 -13.27 4.27
CA ILE A 216 -2.43 -14.37 3.29
C ILE A 216 -3.50 -15.42 3.61
N GLN A 217 -3.61 -15.86 4.86
CA GLN A 217 -4.55 -16.90 5.26
C GLN A 217 -6.01 -16.45 5.14
N CYS A 218 -6.30 -15.20 5.52
CA CYS A 218 -7.63 -14.62 5.36
C CYS A 218 -7.99 -14.46 3.88
N TRP A 219 -7.03 -13.99 3.07
CA TRP A 219 -7.25 -13.86 1.63
C TRP A 219 -7.52 -15.20 0.94
N ARG A 220 -6.80 -16.26 1.33
CA ARG A 220 -7.00 -17.63 0.86
C ARG A 220 -8.27 -18.29 1.40
N GLY A 221 -9.05 -17.58 2.21
CA GLY A 221 -10.31 -18.11 2.75
C GLY A 221 -10.12 -19.26 3.75
N ARG A 222 -9.04 -19.25 4.53
CA ARG A 222 -8.75 -20.29 5.53
C ARG A 222 -9.15 -19.89 6.94
N LEU A 223 -9.19 -18.58 7.26
CA LEU A 223 -9.55 -18.08 8.58
C LEU A 223 -11.06 -17.94 8.75
N PRO A 224 -11.59 -18.06 9.98
CA PRO A 224 -12.97 -17.74 10.30
C PRO A 224 -13.37 -16.35 9.81
N GLY A 225 -14.62 -16.20 9.38
CA GLY A 225 -15.10 -14.94 8.78
C GLY A 225 -14.67 -14.70 7.33
N CYS A 226 -13.51 -15.23 6.89
CA CYS A 226 -13.04 -15.22 5.51
C CYS A 226 -13.22 -16.55 4.78
N ARG A 227 -13.79 -17.58 5.43
CA ARG A 227 -13.77 -18.95 4.95
C ARG A 227 -14.47 -19.09 3.59
N ARG A 228 -13.77 -19.70 2.63
CA ARG A 228 -14.30 -20.10 1.34
C ARG A 228 -15.26 -21.30 1.50
N ARG A 229 -16.29 -21.39 0.66
CA ARG A 229 -17.23 -22.52 0.62
C ARG A 229 -17.02 -23.31 -0.66
N PRO A 230 -17.09 -24.65 -0.65
CA PRO A 230 -17.09 -25.42 -1.88
C PRO A 230 -18.32 -25.02 -2.73
N LEU A 231 -18.19 -25.11 -4.05
CA LEU A 231 -19.33 -25.08 -4.97
C LEU A 231 -19.96 -26.48 -4.89
N ASP A 232 -21.19 -26.54 -4.38
CA ASP A 232 -22.01 -27.77 -4.41
C ASP A 232 -22.42 -28.11 -5.85
#